data_529588abf61b55e0feabd59689db692a
#
_entry.id   529588abf61b55e0feabd59689db692a
#
_cell.length_a   1.000
_cell.length_b   1.000
_cell.length_c   1.000
_cell.angle_alpha   90.00
_cell.angle_beta   90.00
_cell.angle_gamma   90.00
#
_symmetry.space_group_name_H-M   'P 1'
#
loop_
_entity.id
_entity.type
_entity.pdbx_description
1 polymer ?
#
loop_
_entity_poly.entity_id
_entity_poly.type
_entity_poly.pdbx_seq_one_letter_code
_entity_poly.pdbx_strand_id
1 'polypeptide(L)'
;RIWHIEPGPADEPETIYAGVEPAALFRSEDRGGTWEDFDALNYHPTRKDWQPGNGGLCLHSVLVDPRKPKHVVIGISAVGTFETKDDGLSWTTENNGVRAEFMPNKYPETGQCVHKLAWDAAGDGSIFHQNHCGTYHRGPSGGAWTEVSKGLPSDFGFPIAAHPHEKRTAFVAPLTADVNRVFPKGQMAVWKTSNAGKTWRRSTKGLPGPNAFMGVLREGIAVDAGDPLGVYVGTNTGQLFA
;
A
#
# COMPACT_ATOMS: atom_id res chain seq x y z
N ARG A 1 -7.74 -3.94 -17.20
CA ARG A 1 -7.30 -5.05 -16.31
C ARG A 1 -7.63 -4.68 -14.88
N ILE A 2 -8.28 -5.58 -14.11
CA ILE A 2 -8.53 -5.37 -12.67
C ILE A 2 -7.24 -5.68 -11.91
N TRP A 3 -6.86 -4.80 -10.99
CA TRP A 3 -5.68 -4.95 -10.13
C TRP A 3 -6.03 -5.17 -8.67
N HIS A 4 -7.13 -4.58 -8.20
CA HIS A 4 -7.54 -4.69 -6.80
C HIS A 4 -9.06 -4.68 -6.70
N ILE A 5 -9.60 -5.50 -5.81
CA ILE A 5 -10.99 -5.49 -5.39
C ILE A 5 -11.00 -5.26 -3.88
N GLU A 6 -11.74 -4.26 -3.44
CA GLU A 6 -11.87 -3.91 -2.02
C GLU A 6 -13.36 -3.92 -1.64
N PRO A 7 -13.76 -4.59 -0.56
CA PRO A 7 -15.11 -4.48 -0.04
C PRO A 7 -15.40 -3.06 0.44
N GLY A 8 -16.64 -2.65 0.34
CA GLY A 8 -17.15 -1.42 0.95
C GLY A 8 -17.21 -1.51 2.48
N PRO A 9 -17.79 -0.50 3.13
CA PRO A 9 -17.97 -0.50 4.57
C PRO A 9 -18.82 -1.69 5.05
N ALA A 10 -18.63 -2.11 6.29
CA ALA A 10 -19.31 -3.30 6.83
C ALA A 10 -20.84 -3.17 6.89
N ASP A 11 -21.36 -1.95 6.94
CA ASP A 11 -22.78 -1.62 6.90
C ASP A 11 -23.33 -1.50 5.46
N GLU A 12 -22.46 -1.57 4.45
CA GLU A 12 -22.79 -1.58 3.03
C GLU A 12 -22.28 -2.85 2.34
N PRO A 13 -22.73 -4.06 2.68
CA PRO A 13 -22.16 -5.34 2.24
C PRO A 13 -22.35 -5.61 0.73
N GLU A 14 -23.16 -4.84 0.05
CA GLU A 14 -23.35 -4.89 -1.41
C GLU A 14 -22.30 -4.07 -2.15
N THR A 15 -21.62 -3.14 -1.44
CA THR A 15 -20.67 -2.21 -2.02
C THR A 15 -19.29 -2.87 -2.20
N ILE A 16 -18.74 -2.76 -3.39
CA ILE A 16 -17.36 -3.16 -3.71
C ILE A 16 -16.69 -2.12 -4.60
N TYR A 17 -15.38 -1.99 -4.44
CA TYR A 17 -14.55 -1.12 -5.27
C TYR A 17 -13.61 -1.95 -6.15
N ALA A 18 -13.34 -1.46 -7.36
CA ALA A 18 -12.38 -2.07 -8.27
C ALA A 18 -11.37 -1.03 -8.77
N GLY A 19 -10.10 -1.25 -8.44
CA GLY A 19 -8.98 -0.52 -8.99
C GLY A 19 -8.45 -1.20 -10.26
N VAL A 20 -8.25 -0.44 -11.33
CA VAL A 20 -7.93 -1.00 -12.65
C VAL A 20 -6.70 -0.37 -13.32
N GLU A 21 -6.32 -0.91 -14.47
CA GLU A 21 -5.35 -0.39 -15.41
C GLU A 21 -6.01 -0.25 -16.82
N PRO A 22 -5.90 0.92 -17.49
CA PRO A 22 -5.30 2.18 -17.01
C PRO A 22 -5.99 2.69 -15.74
N ALA A 23 -5.24 3.39 -14.86
CA ALA A 23 -5.71 3.76 -13.54
C ALA A 23 -7.07 4.46 -13.57
N ALA A 24 -8.06 3.80 -12.99
CA ALA A 24 -9.38 4.30 -12.68
C ALA A 24 -9.92 3.53 -11.46
N LEU A 25 -10.84 4.13 -10.75
CA LEU A 25 -11.58 3.51 -9.67
C LEU A 25 -13.04 3.34 -10.10
N PHE A 26 -13.58 2.16 -9.84
CA PHE A 26 -14.99 1.85 -10.03
C PHE A 26 -15.61 1.45 -8.70
N ARG A 27 -16.89 1.76 -8.53
CA ARG A 27 -17.74 1.31 -7.42
C ARG A 27 -18.95 0.57 -7.95
N SER A 28 -19.30 -0.51 -7.31
CA SER A 28 -20.59 -1.19 -7.46
C SER A 28 -21.31 -1.16 -6.13
N GLU A 29 -22.61 -0.93 -6.14
CA GLU A 29 -23.48 -0.97 -4.97
C GLU A 29 -24.47 -2.16 -5.01
N ASP A 30 -24.25 -3.09 -5.96
CA ASP A 30 -25.11 -4.25 -6.22
C ASP A 30 -24.28 -5.55 -6.44
N ARG A 31 -23.19 -5.71 -5.68
CA ARG A 31 -22.28 -6.88 -5.73
C ARG A 31 -21.65 -7.13 -7.10
N GLY A 32 -21.40 -6.07 -7.86
CA GLY A 32 -20.78 -6.16 -9.17
C GLY A 32 -21.73 -6.33 -10.35
N GLY A 33 -23.03 -6.15 -10.11
CA GLY A 33 -24.05 -6.17 -11.20
C GLY A 33 -23.90 -4.96 -12.12
N THR A 34 -23.74 -3.78 -11.53
CA THR A 34 -23.45 -2.53 -12.25
C THR A 34 -22.23 -1.82 -11.63
N TRP A 35 -21.58 -0.99 -12.43
CA TRP A 35 -20.36 -0.27 -12.02
C TRP A 35 -20.42 1.17 -12.45
N GLU A 36 -20.04 2.07 -11.53
CA GLU A 36 -19.86 3.49 -11.77
C GLU A 36 -18.41 3.86 -11.58
N ASP A 37 -17.88 4.77 -12.40
CA ASP A 37 -16.56 5.33 -12.25
C ASP A 37 -16.58 6.70 -11.57
N PHE A 38 -15.42 7.18 -11.13
CA PHE A 38 -15.30 8.45 -10.44
C PHE A 38 -14.77 9.52 -11.38
N ASP A 39 -15.68 10.30 -11.97
CA ASP A 39 -15.36 11.37 -12.91
C ASP A 39 -14.31 12.35 -12.37
N ALA A 40 -14.44 12.77 -11.11
CA ALA A 40 -13.49 13.71 -10.50
C ALA A 40 -12.07 13.15 -10.40
N LEU A 41 -11.89 11.82 -10.33
CA LEU A 41 -10.59 11.18 -10.42
C LEU A 41 -10.12 11.06 -11.88
N ASN A 42 -11.02 10.65 -12.78
CA ASN A 42 -10.70 10.46 -14.20
C ASN A 42 -10.34 11.76 -14.90
N TYR A 43 -10.94 12.87 -14.49
CA TYR A 43 -10.67 14.24 -14.99
C TYR A 43 -9.86 15.08 -14.01
N HIS A 44 -9.14 14.46 -13.08
CA HIS A 44 -8.30 15.18 -12.12
C HIS A 44 -7.31 16.09 -12.86
N PRO A 45 -7.05 17.34 -12.39
CA PRO A 45 -6.18 18.29 -13.07
C PRO A 45 -4.77 17.77 -13.42
N THR A 46 -4.23 16.88 -12.58
CA THR A 46 -2.93 16.25 -12.82
C THR A 46 -2.97 15.05 -13.77
N ARG A 47 -4.15 14.61 -14.22
CA ARG A 47 -4.30 13.40 -15.05
C ARG A 47 -3.43 13.38 -16.30
N LYS A 48 -3.23 14.55 -16.92
CA LYS A 48 -2.39 14.74 -18.12
C LYS A 48 -0.91 14.39 -17.88
N ASP A 49 -0.47 14.46 -16.63
CA ASP A 49 0.92 14.23 -16.22
C ASP A 49 1.17 12.79 -15.72
N TRP A 50 0.12 11.96 -15.65
CA TRP A 50 0.25 10.58 -15.20
C TRP A 50 0.93 9.72 -16.25
N GLN A 51 2.03 9.09 -15.86
CA GLN A 51 2.80 8.20 -16.73
C GLN A 51 2.86 6.79 -16.12
N PRO A 52 2.79 5.75 -16.95
CA PRO A 52 2.94 4.39 -16.46
C PRO A 52 4.36 4.14 -15.95
N GLY A 53 4.49 3.43 -14.84
CA GLY A 53 5.74 2.81 -14.43
C GLY A 53 5.98 1.49 -15.18
N ASN A 54 7.07 0.77 -14.85
CA ASN A 54 7.38 -0.53 -15.44
C ASN A 54 6.27 -1.59 -15.20
N GLY A 55 5.43 -1.42 -14.18
CA GLY A 55 4.29 -2.28 -13.87
C GLY A 55 2.97 -1.84 -14.49
N GLY A 56 2.97 -0.77 -15.29
CA GLY A 56 1.76 -0.14 -15.84
C GLY A 56 1.25 1.03 -15.03
N LEU A 57 0.20 1.67 -15.52
CA LEU A 57 -0.54 2.72 -14.83
C LEU A 57 -1.71 2.06 -14.08
N CYS A 58 -1.43 1.51 -12.90
CA CYS A 58 -2.39 0.69 -12.18
C CYS A 58 -2.79 1.29 -10.84
N LEU A 59 -4.10 1.35 -10.59
CA LEU A 59 -4.70 1.63 -9.30
C LEU A 59 -4.85 0.28 -8.57
N HIS A 60 -4.03 0.06 -7.53
CA HIS A 60 -3.90 -1.25 -6.88
C HIS A 60 -4.04 -1.22 -5.35
N SER A 61 -4.24 -0.05 -4.78
CA SER A 61 -4.58 0.07 -3.36
C SER A 61 -5.83 0.93 -3.22
N VAL A 62 -6.82 0.41 -2.54
CA VAL A 62 -8.04 1.12 -2.17
C VAL A 62 -8.23 0.93 -0.68
N LEU A 63 -8.33 1.99 0.07
CA LEU A 63 -8.57 1.99 1.52
C LEU A 63 -9.85 2.77 1.80
N VAL A 64 -10.92 2.07 2.12
CA VAL A 64 -12.18 2.68 2.59
C VAL A 64 -12.08 2.86 4.11
N ASP A 65 -12.31 4.07 4.64
CA ASP A 65 -12.29 4.30 6.10
C ASP A 65 -13.55 3.66 6.73
N PRO A 66 -13.39 2.63 7.57
CA PRO A 66 -14.53 1.90 8.13
C PRO A 66 -15.42 2.75 9.06
N ARG A 67 -14.97 3.94 9.46
CA ARG A 67 -15.72 4.87 10.31
C ARG A 67 -16.30 6.05 9.53
N LYS A 68 -15.79 6.27 8.33
CA LYS A 68 -16.17 7.38 7.46
C LYS A 68 -16.23 6.86 6.02
N PRO A 69 -17.31 6.19 5.61
CA PRO A 69 -17.42 5.53 4.30
C PRO A 69 -17.13 6.45 3.10
N LYS A 70 -17.40 7.75 3.25
CA LYS A 70 -17.09 8.75 2.22
C LYS A 70 -15.61 9.13 2.13
N HIS A 71 -14.79 8.61 3.05
CA HIS A 71 -13.35 8.82 3.07
C HIS A 71 -12.67 7.60 2.45
N VAL A 72 -12.08 7.79 1.29
CA VAL A 72 -11.35 6.76 0.55
C VAL A 72 -9.97 7.27 0.20
N VAL A 73 -8.96 6.44 0.41
CA VAL A 73 -7.57 6.70 0.02
C VAL A 73 -7.15 5.65 -1.01
N ILE A 74 -6.57 6.09 -2.11
CA ILE A 74 -6.12 5.20 -3.18
C ILE A 74 -4.63 5.36 -3.47
N GLY A 75 -4.02 4.27 -3.93
CA GLY A 75 -2.63 4.24 -4.40
C GLY A 75 -2.54 3.83 -5.85
N ILE A 76 -1.88 4.68 -6.66
CA ILE A 76 -1.67 4.47 -8.09
C ILE A 76 -0.17 4.35 -8.36
N SER A 77 0.23 3.27 -9.03
CA SER A 77 1.62 3.03 -9.44
C SER A 77 2.13 4.15 -10.33
N ALA A 78 3.30 4.71 -9.96
CA ALA A 78 3.99 5.80 -10.65
C ALA A 78 3.22 7.12 -10.75
N VAL A 79 2.16 7.28 -9.96
CA VAL A 79 1.38 8.54 -9.85
C VAL A 79 1.31 9.05 -8.42
N GLY A 80 1.07 8.14 -7.45
CA GLY A 80 1.02 8.52 -6.04
C GLY A 80 -0.28 8.13 -5.34
N THR A 81 -0.49 8.77 -4.20
CA THR A 81 -1.65 8.61 -3.32
C THR A 81 -2.64 9.74 -3.55
N PHE A 82 -3.93 9.41 -3.61
CA PHE A 82 -5.04 10.35 -3.68
C PHE A 82 -6.03 10.07 -2.57
N GLU A 83 -6.72 11.10 -2.12
CA GLU A 83 -7.70 11.02 -1.03
C GLU A 83 -8.97 11.78 -1.39
N THR A 84 -10.11 11.18 -1.13
CA THR A 84 -11.42 11.83 -1.12
C THR A 84 -12.01 11.80 0.29
N LYS A 85 -12.77 12.83 0.67
CA LYS A 85 -13.51 12.90 1.94
C LYS A 85 -15.01 13.17 1.73
N ASP A 86 -15.43 13.19 0.47
CA ASP A 86 -16.75 13.57 0.01
C ASP A 86 -17.36 12.55 -0.97
N ASP A 87 -17.01 11.26 -0.77
CA ASP A 87 -17.52 10.15 -1.58
C ASP A 87 -17.11 10.22 -3.07
N GLY A 88 -15.90 10.72 -3.32
CA GLY A 88 -15.34 10.80 -4.68
C GLY A 88 -15.78 12.00 -5.50
N LEU A 89 -16.54 12.96 -4.91
CA LEU A 89 -16.91 14.20 -5.58
C LEU A 89 -15.71 15.09 -5.85
N SER A 90 -14.68 15.01 -5.00
CA SER A 90 -13.38 15.62 -5.22
C SER A 90 -12.24 14.71 -4.76
N TRP A 91 -11.07 14.86 -5.35
CA TRP A 91 -9.85 14.13 -5.00
C TRP A 91 -8.70 15.09 -4.83
N THR A 92 -7.85 14.85 -3.83
CA THR A 92 -6.62 15.60 -3.57
C THR A 92 -5.41 14.69 -3.66
N THR A 93 -4.29 15.21 -4.16
CA THR A 93 -3.02 14.51 -4.12
C THR A 93 -2.47 14.51 -2.70
N GLU A 94 -2.05 13.33 -2.21
CA GLU A 94 -1.54 13.14 -0.85
C GLU A 94 -0.13 12.55 -0.87
N ASN A 95 0.80 13.28 -1.53
CA ASN A 95 2.17 12.81 -1.77
C ASN A 95 3.25 13.62 -1.04
N ASN A 96 2.85 14.63 -0.24
CA ASN A 96 3.80 15.48 0.47
C ASN A 96 4.71 14.66 1.41
N GLY A 97 6.04 14.79 1.22
CA GLY A 97 7.05 14.05 1.98
C GLY A 97 7.44 12.67 1.40
N VAL A 98 6.75 12.17 0.37
CA VAL A 98 7.09 10.90 -0.30
C VAL A 98 8.09 11.14 -1.43
N ARG A 99 9.24 10.46 -1.38
CA ARG A 99 10.29 10.57 -2.38
C ARG A 99 9.95 9.83 -3.67
N ALA A 100 10.41 10.38 -4.79
CA ALA A 100 10.45 9.76 -6.12
C ALA A 100 11.86 9.99 -6.71
N GLU A 101 12.86 9.23 -6.24
CA GLU A 101 14.27 9.42 -6.59
C GLU A 101 14.57 9.32 -8.09
N PHE A 102 13.71 8.63 -8.83
CA PHE A 102 13.78 8.49 -10.29
C PHE A 102 13.20 9.69 -11.06
N MET A 103 12.59 10.68 -10.37
CA MET A 103 12.06 11.89 -10.97
C MET A 103 13.07 13.04 -10.86
N PRO A 104 13.07 13.99 -11.83
CA PRO A 104 13.92 15.18 -11.75
C PRO A 104 13.69 16.01 -10.48
N ASN A 105 12.40 16.19 -10.09
CA ASN A 105 12.03 16.67 -8.77
C ASN A 105 11.81 15.47 -7.87
N LYS A 106 12.54 15.38 -6.76
CA LYS A 106 12.44 14.23 -5.84
C LYS A 106 11.16 14.21 -5.01
N TYR A 107 10.45 15.30 -4.92
CA TYR A 107 9.19 15.45 -4.19
C TYR A 107 8.14 16.12 -5.09
N PRO A 108 7.75 15.48 -6.20
CA PRO A 108 6.76 16.04 -7.11
C PRO A 108 5.35 15.97 -6.51
N GLU A 109 4.41 16.72 -7.05
CA GLU A 109 2.99 16.59 -6.70
C GLU A 109 2.45 15.20 -7.04
N THR A 110 2.82 14.68 -8.22
CA THR A 110 2.53 13.31 -8.66
C THR A 110 3.77 12.69 -9.29
N GLY A 111 3.87 11.36 -9.27
CA GLY A 111 5.00 10.60 -9.81
C GLY A 111 5.58 9.58 -8.82
N GLN A 112 5.09 9.54 -7.59
CA GLN A 112 5.48 8.55 -6.60
C GLN A 112 4.99 7.17 -6.99
N CYS A 113 5.85 6.16 -6.87
CA CYS A 113 5.47 4.78 -7.17
C CYS A 113 4.97 4.09 -5.89
N VAL A 114 3.68 4.19 -5.64
CA VAL A 114 3.02 3.48 -4.53
C VAL A 114 3.12 1.98 -4.78
N HIS A 115 3.46 1.22 -3.76
CA HIS A 115 3.45 -0.23 -3.80
C HIS A 115 2.29 -0.84 -2.99
N LYS A 116 2.04 -0.35 -1.78
CA LYS A 116 0.91 -0.79 -0.95
C LYS A 116 0.61 0.25 0.13
N LEU A 117 -0.67 0.41 0.43
CA LEU A 117 -1.18 1.20 1.56
C LEU A 117 -1.87 0.26 2.56
N ALA A 118 -1.86 0.62 3.85
CA ALA A 118 -2.60 -0.11 4.89
C ALA A 118 -3.04 0.85 6.00
N TRP A 119 -4.31 0.75 6.44
CA TRP A 119 -4.80 1.48 7.60
C TRP A 119 -4.06 1.03 8.87
N ASP A 120 -3.63 1.98 9.71
CA ASP A 120 -3.19 1.68 11.07
C ASP A 120 -4.43 1.34 11.94
N ALA A 121 -4.33 0.28 12.73
CA ALA A 121 -5.37 -0.11 13.69
C ALA A 121 -5.65 0.94 14.79
N ALA A 122 -4.90 2.05 14.81
CA ALA A 122 -5.22 3.19 15.67
C ALA A 122 -6.64 3.72 15.44
N GLY A 123 -7.19 3.45 14.25
CA GLY A 123 -8.53 3.84 13.89
C GLY A 123 -8.71 5.36 13.85
N ASP A 124 -7.66 6.14 13.74
CA ASP A 124 -7.66 7.60 13.77
C ASP A 124 -7.40 8.25 12.41
N GLY A 125 -7.26 7.43 11.34
CA GLY A 125 -6.92 7.86 9.99
C GLY A 125 -5.42 7.80 9.68
N SER A 126 -4.62 7.22 10.59
CA SER A 126 -3.20 6.95 10.32
C SER A 126 -3.04 5.84 9.28
N ILE A 127 -2.05 5.97 8.41
CA ILE A 127 -1.80 5.05 7.29
C ILE A 127 -0.33 4.69 7.22
N PHE A 128 -0.05 3.43 6.94
CA PHE A 128 1.26 2.94 6.50
C PHE A 128 1.32 2.89 4.98
N HIS A 129 2.48 3.19 4.43
CA HIS A 129 2.72 3.20 2.99
C HIS A 129 4.08 2.58 2.66
N GLN A 130 4.08 1.50 1.88
CA GLN A 130 5.27 1.02 1.20
C GLN A 130 5.31 1.66 -0.18
N ASN A 131 6.37 2.40 -0.45
CA ASN A 131 6.66 3.05 -1.72
C ASN A 131 7.88 2.42 -2.38
N HIS A 132 8.12 2.72 -3.65
CA HIS A 132 9.36 2.36 -4.34
C HIS A 132 10.60 2.91 -3.62
N CYS A 133 10.52 4.14 -3.15
CA CYS A 133 11.59 4.87 -2.48
C CYS A 133 11.28 5.05 -0.99
N GLY A 134 11.12 3.97 -0.24
CA GLY A 134 10.95 4.05 1.20
C GLY A 134 9.64 3.48 1.74
N THR A 135 9.63 3.34 3.05
CA THR A 135 8.45 3.01 3.86
C THR A 135 8.07 4.25 4.64
N TYR A 136 6.78 4.57 4.69
CA TYR A 136 6.27 5.80 5.28
C TYR A 136 5.12 5.53 6.25
N HIS A 137 4.91 6.48 7.15
CA HIS A 137 3.74 6.56 8.00
C HIS A 137 3.18 7.98 8.00
N ARG A 138 1.87 8.11 7.87
CA ARG A 138 1.14 9.36 8.00
C ARG A 138 0.24 9.28 9.23
N GLY A 139 0.32 10.27 10.11
CA GLY A 139 -0.48 10.33 11.32
C GLY A 139 -1.93 10.78 11.07
N PRO A 140 -2.75 10.87 12.14
CA PRO A 140 -4.20 11.09 12.07
C PRO A 140 -4.64 12.43 11.50
N SER A 141 -3.78 13.44 11.58
CA SER A 141 -4.09 14.77 11.05
C SER A 141 -3.98 14.87 9.53
N GLY A 142 -3.57 13.79 8.85
CA GLY A 142 -3.16 13.88 7.46
C GLY A 142 -1.85 14.66 7.30
N GLY A 143 -1.66 15.32 6.16
CA GLY A 143 -0.48 16.13 5.87
C GLY A 143 0.72 15.31 5.40
N ALA A 144 1.94 15.74 5.74
CA ALA A 144 3.15 15.13 5.21
C ALA A 144 3.38 13.71 5.73
N TRP A 145 3.81 12.84 4.82
CA TRP A 145 4.31 11.51 5.15
C TRP A 145 5.68 11.60 5.84
N THR A 146 5.88 10.81 6.85
CA THR A 146 7.18 10.65 7.52
C THR A 146 7.83 9.37 7.02
N GLU A 147 9.03 9.47 6.47
CA GLU A 147 9.80 8.28 6.10
C GLU A 147 10.27 7.53 7.35
N VAL A 148 10.03 6.22 7.35
CA VAL A 148 10.30 5.32 8.48
C VAL A 148 11.17 4.11 8.08
N SER A 149 11.90 4.20 6.99
CA SER A 149 12.77 3.12 6.48
C SER A 149 14.01 2.89 7.34
N LYS A 150 14.34 3.81 8.26
CA LYS A 150 15.55 3.70 9.10
C LYS A 150 15.52 2.42 9.93
N GLY A 151 16.56 1.59 9.77
CA GLY A 151 16.69 0.29 10.45
C GLY A 151 16.23 -0.90 9.62
N LEU A 152 15.60 -0.68 8.48
CA LEU A 152 15.37 -1.72 7.47
C LEU A 152 16.65 -1.97 6.65
N PRO A 153 16.82 -3.16 6.05
CA PRO A 153 18.03 -3.51 5.28
C PRO A 153 18.08 -2.82 3.90
N SER A 154 16.93 -2.33 3.43
CA SER A 154 16.77 -1.50 2.23
C SER A 154 15.48 -0.67 2.39
N ASP A 155 15.33 0.35 1.58
CA ASP A 155 14.12 1.17 1.49
C ASP A 155 13.14 0.67 0.42
N PHE A 156 13.54 -0.34 -0.37
CA PHE A 156 12.72 -0.94 -1.41
C PHE A 156 11.99 -2.19 -0.91
N GLY A 157 10.71 -2.29 -1.25
CA GLY A 157 9.85 -3.44 -0.97
C GLY A 157 8.48 -3.27 -1.61
N PHE A 158 7.65 -4.30 -1.60
CA PHE A 158 6.31 -4.24 -2.15
C PHE A 158 5.21 -4.28 -1.09
N PRO A 159 5.18 -5.30 -0.19
CA PRO A 159 4.08 -5.46 0.74
C PRO A 159 4.25 -4.62 2.00
N ILE A 160 3.13 -4.18 2.52
CA ILE A 160 2.97 -3.76 3.90
C ILE A 160 1.62 -4.27 4.39
N ALA A 161 1.57 -4.83 5.59
CA ALA A 161 0.35 -5.22 6.25
C ALA A 161 0.33 -4.64 7.67
N ALA A 162 -0.76 -3.99 8.05
CA ALA A 162 -0.94 -3.49 9.41
C ALA A 162 -1.55 -4.57 10.30
N HIS A 163 -1.20 -4.57 11.58
CA HIS A 163 -1.83 -5.41 12.57
C HIS A 163 -3.29 -4.98 12.77
N PRO A 164 -4.28 -5.87 12.75
CA PRO A 164 -5.68 -5.47 12.80
C PRO A 164 -6.13 -4.89 14.14
N HIS A 165 -5.43 -5.20 15.24
CA HIS A 165 -5.82 -4.81 16.61
C HIS A 165 -4.78 -3.93 17.32
N GLU A 166 -3.49 -4.06 16.97
CA GLU A 166 -2.40 -3.30 17.61
C GLU A 166 -2.08 -2.03 16.81
N LYS A 167 -2.45 -0.88 17.33
CA LYS A 167 -2.08 0.41 16.74
C LYS A 167 -0.56 0.55 16.56
N ARG A 168 -0.15 1.28 15.53
CA ARG A 168 1.26 1.57 15.20
C ARG A 168 2.09 0.33 14.90
N THR A 169 1.42 -0.79 14.58
CA THR A 169 2.06 -2.07 14.32
C THR A 169 1.85 -2.47 12.86
N ALA A 170 2.95 -2.76 12.17
CA ALA A 170 2.93 -3.21 10.77
C ALA A 170 4.08 -4.16 10.45
N PHE A 171 3.94 -4.87 9.34
CA PHE A 171 4.86 -5.87 8.82
C PHE A 171 5.27 -5.51 7.39
N VAL A 172 6.56 -5.61 7.08
CA VAL A 172 7.12 -5.40 5.74
C VAL A 172 8.12 -6.51 5.40
N ALA A 173 8.35 -6.71 4.11
CA ALA A 173 9.37 -7.62 3.58
C ALA A 173 10.26 -6.86 2.58
N PRO A 174 11.28 -6.12 3.04
CA PRO A 174 12.19 -5.39 2.17
C PRO A 174 12.95 -6.31 1.22
N LEU A 175 13.13 -5.85 -0.02
CA LEU A 175 13.92 -6.52 -1.05
C LEU A 175 15.18 -5.70 -1.35
N THR A 176 16.15 -6.29 -2.04
CA THR A 176 17.47 -5.66 -2.28
C THR A 176 17.33 -4.36 -3.08
N ALA A 177 16.62 -4.39 -4.20
CA ALA A 177 16.38 -3.24 -5.07
C ALA A 177 15.27 -3.56 -6.10
N ASP A 178 14.85 -2.57 -6.86
CA ASP A 178 13.89 -2.71 -7.96
C ASP A 178 14.39 -3.61 -9.09
N VAL A 179 15.68 -3.54 -9.38
CA VAL A 179 16.38 -4.39 -10.39
C VAL A 179 16.79 -5.76 -9.83
N ASN A 180 16.74 -5.94 -8.51
CA ASN A 180 17.10 -7.18 -7.83
C ASN A 180 16.09 -7.50 -6.72
N ARG A 181 14.94 -8.03 -7.13
CA ARG A 181 13.75 -8.24 -6.28
C ARG A 181 13.83 -9.50 -5.44
N VAL A 182 14.95 -9.70 -4.77
CA VAL A 182 15.18 -10.80 -3.83
C VAL A 182 15.50 -10.27 -2.44
N PHE A 183 15.36 -11.12 -1.43
CA PHE A 183 15.68 -10.73 -0.05
C PHE A 183 17.15 -10.33 0.09
N PRO A 184 17.46 -9.27 0.86
CA PRO A 184 18.83 -8.84 1.12
C PRO A 184 19.69 -9.99 1.64
N LYS A 185 20.87 -10.17 1.05
CA LYS A 185 21.82 -11.26 1.36
C LYS A 185 21.26 -12.68 1.16
N GLY A 186 20.20 -12.84 0.36
CA GLY A 186 19.53 -14.12 0.16
C GLY A 186 18.91 -14.68 1.46
N GLN A 187 18.53 -13.85 2.39
CA GLN A 187 17.92 -14.26 3.67
C GLN A 187 16.51 -13.72 3.81
N MET A 188 15.55 -14.61 3.73
CA MET A 188 14.16 -14.23 3.94
C MET A 188 13.94 -13.68 5.36
N ALA A 189 13.25 -12.58 5.46
CA ALA A 189 12.89 -11.98 6.74
C ALA A 189 11.63 -11.14 6.60
N VAL A 190 10.81 -11.17 7.65
CA VAL A 190 9.73 -10.20 7.88
C VAL A 190 10.19 -9.22 8.95
N TRP A 191 9.89 -7.96 8.75
CA TRP A 191 10.23 -6.91 9.70
C TRP A 191 8.96 -6.34 10.32
N LYS A 192 8.89 -6.34 11.65
CA LYS A 192 7.76 -5.80 12.42
C LYS A 192 8.16 -4.47 13.07
N THR A 193 7.29 -3.47 12.98
CA THR A 193 7.29 -2.30 13.86
C THR A 193 6.12 -2.40 14.83
N SER A 194 6.27 -1.82 16.03
CA SER A 194 5.18 -1.61 17.00
C SER A 194 5.12 -0.14 17.48
N ASN A 195 5.74 0.77 16.71
CA ASN A 195 5.84 2.18 17.09
C ASN A 195 5.83 3.11 15.85
N ALA A 196 5.00 2.76 14.86
CA ALA A 196 4.82 3.50 13.61
C ALA A 196 6.13 3.67 12.82
N GLY A 197 6.96 2.62 12.78
CA GLY A 197 8.19 2.59 12.00
C GLY A 197 9.39 3.30 12.65
N LYS A 198 9.29 3.80 13.89
CA LYS A 198 10.44 4.40 14.59
C LYS A 198 11.57 3.38 14.80
N THR A 199 11.21 2.11 14.99
CA THR A 199 12.14 0.98 15.05
C THR A 199 11.52 -0.25 14.38
N TRP A 200 12.40 -1.13 13.84
CA TRP A 200 12.01 -2.36 13.18
C TRP A 200 12.71 -3.57 13.82
N ARG A 201 11.96 -4.63 14.03
CA ARG A 201 12.45 -5.90 14.54
C ARG A 201 12.41 -6.94 13.43
N ARG A 202 13.55 -7.58 13.16
CA ARG A 202 13.70 -8.66 12.18
C ARG A 202 13.17 -9.98 12.75
N SER A 203 12.39 -10.71 11.96
CA SER A 203 11.91 -12.08 12.23
C SER A 203 12.37 -13.02 11.10
N THR A 204 13.03 -14.10 11.47
CA THR A 204 13.58 -15.10 10.53
C THR A 204 13.30 -16.55 10.97
N LYS A 205 12.73 -16.76 12.15
CA LYS A 205 12.45 -18.11 12.66
C LYS A 205 11.48 -18.82 11.72
N GLY A 206 11.85 -20.01 11.27
CA GLY A 206 11.05 -20.80 10.32
C GLY A 206 11.13 -20.34 8.86
N LEU A 207 11.82 -19.23 8.57
CA LEU A 207 11.97 -18.72 7.20
C LEU A 207 13.27 -19.17 6.55
N PRO A 208 13.31 -19.34 5.21
CA PRO A 208 14.51 -19.76 4.47
C PRO A 208 15.68 -18.77 4.58
N GLY A 209 16.89 -19.31 4.64
CA GLY A 209 18.16 -18.61 4.53
C GLY A 209 19.33 -19.54 4.90
N PRO A 210 20.56 -19.21 4.42
CA PRO A 210 20.92 -18.30 3.33
C PRO A 210 20.52 -18.87 1.96
N ASN A 211 20.70 -18.06 0.88
CA ASN A 211 20.38 -18.42 -0.51
C ASN A 211 18.86 -18.45 -0.84
N ALA A 212 18.05 -17.77 -0.08
CA ALA A 212 16.64 -17.55 -0.39
C ALA A 212 16.48 -16.47 -1.48
N PHE A 213 16.78 -16.82 -2.72
CA PHE A 213 16.67 -15.92 -3.88
C PHE A 213 15.23 -15.84 -4.39
N MET A 214 14.32 -15.48 -3.50
CA MET A 214 12.91 -15.25 -3.77
C MET A 214 12.52 -13.82 -3.36
N GLY A 215 11.37 -13.37 -3.82
CA GLY A 215 10.81 -12.07 -3.47
C GLY A 215 9.37 -12.17 -3.02
N VAL A 216 8.86 -11.10 -2.45
CA VAL A 216 7.48 -10.94 -2.03
C VAL A 216 6.90 -9.72 -2.73
N LEU A 217 5.78 -9.88 -3.45
CA LEU A 217 5.13 -8.81 -4.19
C LEU A 217 4.00 -8.17 -3.35
N ARG A 218 3.27 -7.21 -3.92
CA ARG A 218 2.32 -6.33 -3.21
C ARG A 218 1.37 -7.05 -2.25
N GLU A 219 0.71 -8.10 -2.72
CA GLU A 219 -0.27 -8.88 -1.94
C GLU A 219 0.36 -10.08 -1.24
N GLY A 220 1.70 -10.16 -1.23
CA GLY A 220 2.43 -11.30 -0.70
C GLY A 220 2.57 -11.34 0.83
N ILE A 221 2.06 -10.34 1.57
CA ILE A 221 1.90 -10.43 3.03
C ILE A 221 0.43 -10.23 3.38
N ALA A 222 -0.10 -11.13 4.19
CA ALA A 222 -1.41 -11.01 4.81
C ALA A 222 -1.31 -11.28 6.32
N VAL A 223 -2.26 -10.77 7.06
CA VAL A 223 -2.44 -11.03 8.49
C VAL A 223 -3.88 -11.49 8.72
N ASP A 224 -4.08 -12.38 9.69
CA ASP A 224 -5.41 -12.72 10.16
C ASP A 224 -5.83 -11.83 11.35
N ALA A 225 -6.99 -12.12 11.94
CA ALA A 225 -7.50 -11.43 13.13
C ALA A 225 -7.38 -12.29 14.39
N GLY A 226 -6.55 -13.34 14.36
CA GLY A 226 -6.38 -14.27 15.47
C GLY A 226 -5.59 -13.72 16.66
N ASP A 227 -5.65 -14.43 17.78
CA ASP A 227 -4.80 -14.21 18.95
C ASP A 227 -4.22 -15.57 19.38
N PRO A 228 -2.93 -15.85 19.15
CA PRO A 228 -1.94 -14.96 18.54
C PRO A 228 -2.21 -14.68 17.06
N LEU A 229 -1.79 -13.50 16.59
CA LEU A 229 -1.88 -13.09 15.19
C LEU A 229 -1.07 -14.01 14.28
N GLY A 230 -1.68 -14.52 13.21
CA GLY A 230 -1.00 -15.14 12.09
C GLY A 230 -0.48 -14.12 11.08
N VAL A 231 0.76 -14.30 10.62
CA VAL A 231 1.36 -13.50 9.53
C VAL A 231 1.75 -14.47 8.42
N TYR A 232 1.14 -14.28 7.25
CA TYR A 232 1.30 -15.17 6.10
C TYR A 232 2.12 -14.48 5.01
N VAL A 233 3.10 -15.18 4.45
CA VAL A 233 3.99 -14.64 3.42
C VAL A 233 4.02 -15.56 2.21
N GLY A 234 3.47 -15.09 1.09
CA GLY A 234 3.52 -15.74 -0.22
C GLY A 234 4.68 -15.19 -1.05
N THR A 235 5.48 -16.08 -1.64
CA THR A 235 6.63 -15.69 -2.47
C THR A 235 6.33 -15.80 -3.96
N ASN A 236 7.10 -15.09 -4.78
CA ASN A 236 7.02 -15.17 -6.24
C ASN A 236 7.51 -16.51 -6.81
N THR A 237 8.04 -17.39 -5.98
CA THR A 237 8.46 -18.75 -6.31
C THR A 237 7.46 -19.81 -5.85
N GLY A 238 6.28 -19.40 -5.35
CA GLY A 238 5.15 -20.27 -5.06
C GLY A 238 5.14 -20.89 -3.65
N GLN A 239 6.02 -20.46 -2.73
CA GLN A 239 5.98 -20.91 -1.34
C GLN A 239 5.07 -20.00 -0.49
N LEU A 240 4.44 -20.59 0.53
CA LEU A 240 3.70 -19.92 1.58
C LEU A 240 4.32 -20.25 2.93
N PHE A 241 4.54 -19.22 3.74
CA PHE A 241 5.05 -19.30 5.11
C PHE A 241 4.07 -18.65 6.08
N ALA A 242 3.99 -19.18 7.33
CA ALA A 242 3.18 -18.67 8.42
C ALA A 242 3.95 -18.69 9.74
#